data_aaea1299ae89316e096286cbaf7bcaa8
#
_entry.id   aaea1299ae89316e096286cbaf7bcaa8
#
_cell.length_a   1.000
_cell.length_b   1.000
_cell.length_c   1.000
_cell.angle_alpha   90.00
_cell.angle_beta   90.00
_cell.angle_gamma   90.00
#
_symmetry.space_group_name_H-M   'P 1'
#
loop_
_entity.id
_entity.type
_entity.pdbx_description
1 polymer ?
#
loop_
_entity_poly.entity_id
_entity_poly.type
_entity_poly.pdbx_seq_one_letter_code
_entity_poly.pdbx_strand_id
1 'polypeptide(L)'
;MGWVLVVCASEIGLSQSSEQTGSDAVRVTMSMHPDGSRTVYKFDNAQHKAMATTTDPVGKLRETIRYELDDAGRFSSGEISGPDGRLRFKSRYKYDDGGHLSEETQSAEDGTLLHKIVYSYDAAGKQTGYSVFDTSGKLVGGKSAAKARPSSTPKARGKSSR
;
A
#
# COMPACT_ATOMS: atom_id res chain seq x y z
N MET A 1 5.85 16.14 -13.20
CA MET A 1 5.96 14.66 -13.21
C MET A 1 5.47 14.17 -11.86
N GLY A 2 4.18 13.75 -11.79
CA GLY A 2 3.54 13.36 -10.54
C GLY A 2 3.73 11.87 -10.30
N TRP A 3 4.40 11.53 -9.21
CA TRP A 3 4.54 10.17 -8.72
C TRP A 3 3.22 9.78 -8.06
N VAL A 4 2.52 8.80 -8.61
CA VAL A 4 1.37 8.19 -7.95
C VAL A 4 1.90 7.07 -7.08
N LEU A 5 2.06 7.36 -5.81
CA LEU A 5 2.32 6.37 -4.77
C LEU A 5 0.98 5.70 -4.45
N VAL A 6 0.84 4.43 -4.79
CA VAL A 6 -0.30 3.62 -4.34
C VAL A 6 -0.10 3.32 -2.87
N VAL A 7 -0.58 4.22 -2.01
CA VAL A 7 -0.70 3.93 -0.58
C VAL A 7 -2.01 3.15 -0.40
N CYS A 8 -1.91 1.85 -0.14
CA CYS A 8 -3.01 1.09 0.43
C CYS A 8 -3.26 1.58 1.86
N ALA A 9 -4.04 2.66 2.00
CA ALA A 9 -4.58 3.05 3.28
C ALA A 9 -5.75 2.11 3.59
N SER A 10 -5.55 1.22 4.55
CA SER A 10 -6.61 0.37 5.10
C SER A 10 -7.47 1.21 6.02
N GLU A 11 -8.57 1.77 5.51
CA GLU A 11 -9.72 2.06 6.34
C GLU A 11 -10.92 1.37 5.69
N ILE A 12 -11.23 0.19 6.22
CA ILE A 12 -12.40 -0.59 5.83
C ILE A 12 -13.52 -0.26 6.83
N GLY A 13 -14.38 0.62 6.44
CA GLY A 13 -15.70 0.75 7.03
C GLY A 13 -16.75 0.17 6.09
N LEU A 14 -17.53 -0.80 6.63
CA LEU A 14 -18.75 -1.42 6.10
C LEU A 14 -18.57 -2.67 5.23
N SER A 15 -18.48 -3.76 5.97
CA SER A 15 -18.73 -5.12 5.52
C SER A 15 -20.22 -5.31 5.23
N GLN A 16 -20.59 -5.61 3.99
CA GLN A 16 -21.75 -6.45 3.71
C GLN A 16 -21.23 -7.81 3.29
N SER A 17 -21.30 -8.72 4.26
CA SER A 17 -21.02 -10.13 4.10
C SER A 17 -22.17 -10.77 3.34
N SER A 18 -21.96 -11.16 2.09
CA SER A 18 -22.71 -12.23 1.47
C SER A 18 -21.84 -13.48 1.52
N GLU A 19 -22.15 -14.38 2.46
CA GLU A 19 -21.62 -15.73 2.47
C GLU A 19 -22.00 -16.43 1.17
N GLN A 20 -21.00 -16.70 0.34
CA GLN A 20 -21.14 -17.63 -0.77
C GLN A 20 -20.05 -18.68 -0.66
N THR A 21 -20.44 -19.82 -0.14
CA THR A 21 -19.70 -21.07 -0.06
C THR A 21 -19.38 -21.56 -1.47
N GLY A 22 -18.13 -21.39 -1.91
CA GLY A 22 -17.60 -21.94 -3.16
C GLY A 22 -16.15 -21.54 -3.32
N SER A 23 -15.22 -22.50 -3.24
CA SER A 23 -13.76 -22.29 -3.30
C SER A 23 -13.23 -21.73 -4.62
N ASP A 24 -14.08 -21.49 -5.62
CA ASP A 24 -13.72 -20.99 -6.95
C ASP A 24 -14.30 -19.60 -7.28
N ALA A 25 -14.84 -18.89 -6.31
CA ALA A 25 -15.48 -17.60 -6.57
C ALA A 25 -14.44 -16.49 -6.79
N VAL A 26 -14.48 -15.86 -7.96
CA VAL A 26 -13.78 -14.61 -8.21
C VAL A 26 -14.37 -13.52 -7.30
N ARG A 27 -13.57 -12.99 -6.38
CA ARG A 27 -13.96 -11.90 -5.50
C ARG A 27 -13.65 -10.56 -6.15
N VAL A 28 -14.61 -9.64 -6.15
CA VAL A 28 -14.43 -8.27 -6.63
C VAL A 28 -14.60 -7.29 -5.50
N THR A 29 -13.65 -6.37 -5.34
CA THR A 29 -13.72 -5.25 -4.38
C THR A 29 -13.42 -3.93 -5.08
N MET A 30 -13.91 -2.81 -4.53
CA MET A 30 -13.66 -1.49 -5.08
C MET A 30 -13.22 -0.54 -3.97
N SER A 31 -12.20 0.28 -4.26
CA SER A 31 -11.73 1.36 -3.41
C SER A 31 -11.94 2.71 -4.11
N MET A 32 -12.44 3.71 -3.38
CA MET A 32 -12.54 5.09 -3.83
C MET A 32 -11.41 5.90 -3.19
N HIS A 33 -10.76 6.74 -3.98
CA HIS A 33 -9.68 7.60 -3.52
C HIS A 33 -10.17 9.03 -3.29
N PRO A 34 -9.47 9.83 -2.45
CA PRO A 34 -9.85 11.22 -2.17
C PRO A 34 -9.90 12.13 -3.39
N ASP A 35 -9.17 11.81 -4.47
CA ASP A 35 -9.18 12.55 -5.75
C ASP A 35 -10.33 12.12 -6.66
N GLY A 36 -11.25 11.26 -6.17
CA GLY A 36 -12.39 10.74 -6.93
C GLY A 36 -12.05 9.61 -7.90
N SER A 37 -10.77 9.20 -8.00
CA SER A 37 -10.39 8.00 -8.75
C SER A 37 -10.86 6.74 -8.00
N ARG A 38 -10.97 5.63 -8.73
CA ARG A 38 -11.42 4.34 -8.19
C ARG A 38 -10.52 3.23 -8.67
N THR A 39 -10.28 2.26 -7.78
CA THR A 39 -9.57 1.03 -8.11
C THR A 39 -10.50 -0.16 -7.89
N VAL A 40 -10.68 -0.98 -8.91
CA VAL A 40 -11.42 -2.24 -8.86
C VAL A 40 -10.40 -3.38 -8.80
N TYR A 41 -10.52 -4.22 -7.78
CA TYR A 41 -9.72 -5.44 -7.60
C TYR A 41 -10.56 -6.66 -7.96
N LYS A 42 -10.01 -7.56 -8.76
CA LYS A 42 -10.53 -8.90 -9.04
C LYS A 42 -9.53 -9.91 -8.52
N PHE A 43 -9.95 -10.78 -7.60
CA PHE A 43 -9.13 -11.84 -7.03
C PHE A 43 -9.58 -13.17 -7.59
N ASP A 44 -8.65 -13.96 -8.05
CA ASP A 44 -8.80 -15.36 -8.43
C ASP A 44 -7.87 -16.19 -7.53
N ASN A 45 -8.42 -16.62 -6.39
CA ASN A 45 -7.65 -17.36 -5.41
C ASN A 45 -7.24 -18.74 -5.88
N ALA A 46 -8.04 -19.38 -6.75
CA ALA A 46 -7.72 -20.69 -7.32
C ALA A 46 -6.48 -20.64 -8.22
N GLN A 47 -6.27 -19.51 -8.90
CA GLN A 47 -5.09 -19.30 -9.75
C GLN A 47 -3.96 -18.52 -9.04
N HIS A 48 -4.11 -18.18 -7.76
CA HIS A 48 -3.18 -17.31 -7.01
C HIS A 48 -2.89 -15.98 -7.74
N LYS A 49 -3.93 -15.36 -8.30
CA LYS A 49 -3.83 -14.14 -9.10
C LYS A 49 -4.83 -13.08 -8.66
N ALA A 50 -4.44 -11.83 -8.87
CA ALA A 50 -5.39 -10.73 -8.79
C ALA A 50 -5.08 -9.67 -9.86
N MET A 51 -6.08 -8.85 -10.18
CA MET A 51 -5.93 -7.72 -11.08
C MET A 51 -6.57 -6.49 -10.46
N ALA A 52 -5.82 -5.37 -10.43
CA ALA A 52 -6.37 -4.07 -10.07
C ALA A 52 -6.45 -3.19 -11.32
N THR A 53 -7.55 -2.46 -11.46
CA THR A 53 -7.76 -1.49 -12.54
C THR A 53 -8.15 -0.16 -11.92
N THR A 54 -7.31 0.85 -12.10
CA THR A 54 -7.55 2.21 -11.59
C THR A 54 -8.03 3.11 -12.72
N THR A 55 -9.16 3.79 -12.47
CA THR A 55 -9.70 4.81 -13.38
C THR A 55 -9.77 6.15 -12.66
N ASP A 56 -9.70 7.23 -13.43
CA ASP A 56 -9.92 8.60 -12.94
C ASP A 56 -11.42 8.84 -12.65
N PRO A 57 -11.81 10.03 -12.11
CA PRO A 57 -13.20 10.35 -11.80
C PRO A 57 -14.15 10.30 -13.00
N VAL A 58 -13.64 10.50 -14.23
CA VAL A 58 -14.44 10.43 -15.45
C VAL A 58 -14.42 9.05 -16.11
N GLY A 59 -13.80 8.07 -15.47
CA GLY A 59 -13.79 6.67 -15.90
C GLY A 59 -12.64 6.29 -16.85
N LYS A 60 -11.71 7.21 -17.14
CA LYS A 60 -10.56 6.92 -18.01
C LYS A 60 -9.54 6.08 -17.27
N LEU A 61 -9.04 5.02 -17.93
CA LEU A 61 -7.99 4.16 -17.40
C LEU A 61 -6.72 4.96 -17.06
N ARG A 62 -6.20 4.77 -15.85
CA ARG A 62 -4.92 5.31 -15.38
C ARG A 62 -3.84 4.23 -15.32
N GLU A 63 -4.21 3.05 -14.81
CA GLU A 63 -3.27 2.00 -14.48
C GLU A 63 -3.96 0.65 -14.39
N THR A 64 -3.22 -0.39 -14.73
CA THR A 64 -3.59 -1.79 -14.47
C THR A 64 -2.44 -2.47 -13.77
N ILE A 65 -2.74 -3.25 -12.71
CA ILE A 65 -1.75 -4.06 -12.01
C ILE A 65 -2.18 -5.52 -12.07
N ARG A 66 -1.27 -6.39 -12.52
CA ARG A 66 -1.44 -7.84 -12.43
C ARG A 66 -0.62 -8.34 -11.25
N TYR A 67 -1.28 -9.00 -10.31
CA TYR A 67 -0.66 -9.52 -9.10
C TYR A 67 -0.55 -11.04 -9.17
N GLU A 68 0.55 -11.56 -8.60
CA GLU A 68 0.63 -12.92 -8.10
C GLU A 68 0.35 -12.87 -6.58
N LEU A 69 -0.33 -13.91 -6.07
CA LEU A 69 -0.63 -14.05 -4.65
C LEU A 69 0.23 -15.16 -4.05
N ASP A 70 0.58 -15.01 -2.78
CA ASP A 70 1.19 -16.08 -1.98
C ASP A 70 0.11 -17.07 -1.47
N ASP A 71 0.54 -18.15 -0.81
CA ASP A 71 -0.36 -19.18 -0.27
C ASP A 71 -1.33 -18.64 0.80
N ALA A 72 -1.03 -17.50 1.40
CA ALA A 72 -1.91 -16.79 2.34
C ALA A 72 -2.89 -15.84 1.62
N GLY A 73 -2.86 -15.77 0.27
CA GLY A 73 -3.69 -14.89 -0.54
C GLY A 73 -3.26 -13.42 -0.52
N ARG A 74 -2.02 -13.13 -0.11
CA ARG A 74 -1.43 -11.78 -0.10
C ARG A 74 -0.67 -11.54 -1.40
N PHE A 75 -0.52 -10.28 -1.80
CA PHE A 75 0.28 -9.92 -2.98
C PHE A 75 1.76 -10.29 -2.79
N SER A 76 2.31 -11.16 -3.63
CA SER A 76 3.74 -11.53 -3.64
C SER A 76 4.52 -10.72 -4.66
N SER A 77 3.90 -10.44 -5.82
CA SER A 77 4.46 -9.57 -6.85
C SER A 77 3.36 -8.85 -7.62
N GLY A 78 3.74 -7.82 -8.38
CA GLY A 78 2.84 -7.07 -9.25
C GLY A 78 3.56 -6.54 -10.49
N GLU A 79 2.87 -6.54 -11.63
CA GLU A 79 3.28 -5.89 -12.87
C GLU A 79 2.39 -4.68 -13.11
N ILE A 80 2.96 -3.48 -13.04
CA ILE A 80 2.27 -2.21 -13.11
C ILE A 80 2.37 -1.65 -14.53
N SER A 81 1.24 -1.51 -15.21
CA SER A 81 1.14 -1.00 -16.58
C SER A 81 0.38 0.31 -16.63
N GLY A 82 0.79 1.18 -17.55
CA GLY A 82 0.10 2.44 -17.84
C GLY A 82 -1.22 2.26 -18.60
N PRO A 83 -1.92 3.38 -18.89
CA PRO A 83 -3.17 3.36 -19.65
C PRO A 83 -2.97 2.89 -21.10
N ASP A 84 -1.76 2.95 -21.61
CA ASP A 84 -1.34 2.46 -22.93
C ASP A 84 -0.98 0.95 -22.93
N GLY A 85 -1.13 0.28 -21.77
CA GLY A 85 -0.80 -1.13 -21.58
C GLY A 85 0.70 -1.42 -21.45
N ARG A 86 1.56 -0.42 -21.57
CA ARG A 86 3.01 -0.61 -21.43
C ARG A 86 3.37 -0.81 -19.96
N LEU A 87 4.24 -1.80 -19.71
CA LEU A 87 4.81 -2.04 -18.39
C LEU A 87 5.61 -0.80 -17.95
N ARG A 88 5.35 -0.32 -16.74
CA ARG A 88 6.09 0.78 -16.12
C ARG A 88 7.18 0.25 -15.21
N PHE A 89 6.82 -0.70 -14.36
CA PHE A 89 7.73 -1.37 -13.42
C PHE A 89 7.07 -2.61 -12.85
N LYS A 90 7.88 -3.45 -12.18
CA LYS A 90 7.45 -4.61 -11.42
C LYS A 90 7.67 -4.35 -9.94
N SER A 91 6.78 -4.83 -9.09
CA SER A 91 6.92 -4.81 -7.63
C SER A 91 7.03 -6.21 -7.06
N ARG A 92 7.82 -6.36 -5.99
CA ARG A 92 7.84 -7.53 -5.10
C ARG A 92 7.53 -7.09 -3.69
N TYR A 93 6.72 -7.85 -2.99
CA TYR A 93 6.23 -7.53 -1.66
C TYR A 93 6.77 -8.52 -0.65
N LYS A 94 7.19 -8.02 0.53
CA LYS A 94 7.57 -8.84 1.67
C LYS A 94 6.76 -8.42 2.89
N TYR A 95 6.45 -9.39 3.73
CA TYR A 95 5.67 -9.20 4.93
C TYR A 95 6.49 -9.56 6.15
N ASP A 96 6.20 -8.92 7.28
CA ASP A 96 6.76 -9.29 8.58
C ASP A 96 6.02 -10.49 9.17
N ASP A 97 6.47 -10.96 10.34
CA ASP A 97 5.86 -12.10 11.06
C ASP A 97 4.42 -11.80 11.52
N GLY A 98 4.06 -10.54 11.66
CA GLY A 98 2.69 -10.08 11.95
C GLY A 98 1.79 -10.03 10.72
N GLY A 99 2.32 -10.30 9.52
CA GLY A 99 1.59 -10.24 8.25
C GLY A 99 1.45 -8.83 7.67
N HIS A 100 2.16 -7.83 8.21
CA HIS A 100 2.15 -6.49 7.66
C HIS A 100 3.16 -6.37 6.51
N LEU A 101 2.82 -5.60 5.47
CA LEU A 101 3.72 -5.32 4.35
C LEU A 101 4.96 -4.58 4.84
N SER A 102 6.10 -5.25 4.93
CA SER A 102 7.35 -4.69 5.48
C SER A 102 8.22 -4.02 4.41
N GLU A 103 8.23 -4.57 3.20
CA GLU A 103 9.08 -4.07 2.12
C GLU A 103 8.39 -4.22 0.75
N GLU A 104 8.55 -3.23 -0.10
CA GLU A 104 8.27 -3.30 -1.53
C GLU A 104 9.54 -2.99 -2.31
N THR A 105 9.90 -3.84 -3.25
CA THR A 105 11.03 -3.63 -4.17
C THR A 105 10.50 -3.39 -5.57
N GLN A 106 10.82 -2.25 -6.17
CA GLN A 106 10.42 -1.89 -7.52
C GLN A 106 11.59 -2.06 -8.49
N SER A 107 11.33 -2.70 -9.63
CA SER A 107 12.33 -2.92 -10.69
C SER A 107 11.77 -2.58 -12.06
N ALA A 108 12.64 -2.22 -12.98
CA ALA A 108 12.33 -2.08 -14.40
C ALA A 108 11.99 -3.46 -15.01
N GLU A 109 11.60 -3.46 -16.28
CA GLU A 109 11.26 -4.67 -17.03
C GLU A 109 12.41 -5.68 -17.09
N ASP A 110 13.63 -5.17 -17.25
CA ASP A 110 14.88 -5.96 -17.30
C ASP A 110 15.37 -6.45 -15.91
N GLY A 111 14.65 -6.13 -14.84
CA GLY A 111 14.99 -6.49 -13.47
C GLY A 111 15.89 -5.50 -12.76
N THR A 112 16.34 -4.41 -13.44
CA THR A 112 17.11 -3.34 -12.78
C THR A 112 16.32 -2.75 -11.63
N LEU A 113 16.89 -2.73 -10.42
CA LEU A 113 16.28 -2.12 -9.24
C LEU A 113 16.04 -0.62 -9.51
N LEU A 114 14.85 -0.15 -9.21
CA LEU A 114 14.48 1.25 -9.25
C LEU A 114 14.45 1.87 -7.86
N HIS A 115 13.64 1.27 -6.98
CA HIS A 115 13.44 1.73 -5.61
C HIS A 115 13.18 0.57 -4.67
N LYS A 116 13.50 0.81 -3.39
CA LYS A 116 13.05 -0.02 -2.27
C LYS A 116 12.25 0.85 -1.31
N ILE A 117 11.05 0.39 -0.95
CA ILE A 117 10.17 1.04 0.01
C ILE A 117 10.11 0.16 1.25
N VAL A 118 10.32 0.76 2.42
CA VAL A 118 10.23 0.09 3.73
C VAL A 118 9.12 0.75 4.52
N TYR A 119 8.20 -0.05 5.03
CA TYR A 119 7.04 0.40 5.79
C TYR A 119 7.30 0.30 7.30
N SER A 120 6.72 1.19 8.06
CA SER A 120 6.84 1.24 9.52
C SER A 120 5.47 1.17 10.17
N TYR A 121 5.39 0.41 11.27
CA TYR A 121 4.16 0.17 12.03
C TYR A 121 4.37 0.51 13.51
N ASP A 122 3.31 0.86 14.21
CA ASP A 122 3.31 0.96 15.67
C ASP A 122 3.02 -0.41 16.32
N ALA A 123 3.02 -0.44 17.65
CA ALA A 123 2.77 -1.68 18.41
C ALA A 123 1.35 -2.24 18.21
N ALA A 124 0.41 -1.44 17.71
CA ALA A 124 -0.95 -1.86 17.39
C ALA A 124 -1.09 -2.37 15.94
N GLY A 125 0.02 -2.44 15.16
CA GLY A 125 0.01 -2.85 13.77
C GLY A 125 -0.50 -1.78 12.80
N LYS A 126 -0.70 -0.53 13.26
CA LYS A 126 -1.08 0.57 12.39
C LYS A 126 0.15 1.13 11.68
N GLN A 127 0.06 1.30 10.35
CA GLN A 127 1.13 1.91 9.58
C GLN A 127 1.39 3.35 10.02
N THR A 128 2.63 3.64 10.40
CA THR A 128 3.08 4.97 10.86
C THR A 128 3.90 5.71 9.82
N GLY A 129 4.33 5.04 8.76
CA GLY A 129 5.08 5.69 7.71
C GLY A 129 5.69 4.73 6.71
N TYR A 130 6.51 5.30 5.83
CA TYR A 130 7.36 4.56 4.90
C TYR A 130 8.61 5.37 4.57
N SER A 131 9.65 4.67 4.13
CA SER A 131 10.92 5.23 3.64
C SER A 131 11.20 4.69 2.25
N VAL A 132 11.64 5.56 1.32
CA VAL A 132 12.00 5.20 -0.06
C VAL A 132 13.50 5.32 -0.23
N PHE A 133 14.12 4.26 -0.70
CA PHE A 133 15.56 4.18 -0.98
C PHE A 133 15.79 4.02 -2.47
N ASP A 134 16.84 4.64 -2.98
CA ASP A 134 17.33 4.45 -4.35
C ASP A 134 18.17 3.16 -4.47
N THR A 135 18.71 2.93 -5.66
CA THR A 135 19.56 1.77 -5.99
C THR A 135 20.86 1.70 -5.18
N SER A 136 21.33 2.83 -4.65
CA SER A 136 22.53 2.89 -3.80
C SER A 136 22.23 2.65 -2.32
N GLY A 137 20.94 2.48 -1.96
CA GLY A 137 20.49 2.38 -0.57
C GLY A 137 20.37 3.72 0.14
N LYS A 138 20.48 4.84 -0.60
CA LYS A 138 20.27 6.18 -0.04
C LYS A 138 18.78 6.49 0.09
N LEU A 139 18.40 7.06 1.23
CA LEU A 139 17.04 7.56 1.47
C LEU A 139 16.77 8.76 0.54
N VAL A 140 15.75 8.63 -0.31
CA VAL A 140 15.37 9.65 -1.30
C VAL A 140 13.94 10.17 -1.09
N GLY A 141 13.17 9.56 -0.21
CA GLY A 141 11.81 9.99 0.11
C GLY A 141 11.22 9.21 1.28
N GLY A 142 10.01 9.59 1.66
CA GLY A 142 9.28 8.89 2.71
C GLY A 142 8.26 9.80 3.39
N LYS A 143 7.42 9.19 4.24
CA LYS A 143 6.47 9.86 5.11
C LYS A 143 6.50 9.15 6.46
N SER A 144 6.71 9.91 7.53
CA SER A 144 6.57 9.41 8.90
C SER A 144 5.38 10.11 9.55
N ALA A 145 4.56 9.37 10.30
CA ALA A 145 3.62 10.00 11.22
C ALA A 145 4.46 10.73 12.27
N ALA A 146 4.26 12.04 12.40
CA ALA A 146 4.96 12.83 13.39
C ALA A 146 4.78 12.19 14.78
N LYS A 147 5.90 11.77 15.40
CA LYS A 147 5.92 11.26 16.76
C LYS A 147 5.28 12.33 17.64
N ALA A 148 4.16 12.03 18.29
CA ALA A 148 3.50 12.96 19.19
C ALA A 148 4.56 13.49 20.16
N ARG A 149 4.79 14.80 20.12
CA ARG A 149 5.72 15.48 21.00
C ARG A 149 5.21 15.25 22.43
N PRO A 150 6.01 14.68 23.35
CA PRO A 150 5.55 14.58 24.73
C PRO A 150 5.19 15.99 25.21
N SER A 151 3.96 16.18 25.66
CA SER A 151 3.50 17.43 26.23
C SER A 151 4.36 17.71 27.44
N SER A 152 5.17 18.76 27.39
CA SER A 152 5.91 19.25 28.53
C SER A 152 4.87 19.69 29.57
N THR A 153 4.75 18.92 30.64
CA THR A 153 3.97 19.29 31.85
C THR A 153 4.45 20.65 32.36
N PRO A 154 3.57 21.63 32.53
CA PRO A 154 3.99 22.91 33.11
C PRO A 154 4.47 22.67 34.54
N LYS A 155 5.72 23.02 34.81
CA LYS A 155 6.32 23.01 36.15
C LYS A 155 5.54 23.98 37.02
N ALA A 156 4.82 23.46 38.01
CA ALA A 156 4.09 24.25 38.99
C ALA A 156 5.06 25.20 39.69
N ARG A 157 4.78 26.50 39.55
CA ARG A 157 5.52 27.59 40.21
C ARG A 157 5.08 27.63 41.66
N GLY A 158 5.94 27.14 42.56
CA GLY A 158 5.70 27.26 44.01
C GLY A 158 5.56 28.72 44.41
N LYS A 159 4.44 29.06 45.03
CA LYS A 159 4.27 30.33 45.78
C LYS A 159 5.00 30.19 47.11
N SER A 160 6.05 30.96 47.29
CA SER A 160 6.62 31.24 48.61
C SER A 160 5.74 32.28 49.29
N SER A 161 5.14 31.93 50.40
CA SER A 161 4.47 32.87 51.33
C SER A 161 5.47 33.38 52.34
N ARG A 162 5.44 34.65 52.49
CA ARG A 162 5.98 35.35 53.64
C ARG A 162 4.86 36.10 54.32
#